data_26b0a4eeecb0b1af16ff6e8a3ef82248
#
_entry.id   26b0a4eeecb0b1af16ff6e8a3ef82248
#
_cell.length_a   1.000
_cell.length_b   1.000
_cell.length_c   1.000
_cell.angle_alpha   90.00
_cell.angle_beta   90.00
_cell.angle_gamma   90.00
#
_symmetry.space_group_name_H-M   'P 1'
#
loop_
_entity.id
_entity.type
_entity.pdbx_description
1 polymer ?
#
loop_
_entity_poly.entity_id
_entity_poly.type
_entity_poly.pdbx_seq_one_letter_code
_entity_poly.pdbx_strand_id
1 'polypeptide(L)'
;TYCTPTSIGGFPQVSGIEFTVDTTKAYDQGEQYPGSTYYGPKSIQRVTIETVGGEPFDANATYTIATNDFMAAGGDTYYAFAAASVNYDLGLSMDEVVMDYITDELKGTVTEEAYGQPAGRITVDQGLAFTDVAATSPYYDGIEWAVDEGITNGTTATTFSPYQNCTRAQIITYLWRAAGSPRPASAASPFADVTDSGAYYYDAVLWASGNDITNGV
;
A
#
# COMPACT_ATOMS: atom_id res chain seq x y z
N THR A 1 15.07 9.20 0.67
CA THR A 1 14.16 9.32 1.84
C THR A 1 13.76 7.93 2.32
N TYR A 2 13.07 7.13 1.52
CA TYR A 2 12.61 5.78 1.91
C TYR A 2 13.73 4.75 2.07
N CYS A 3 14.92 5.05 1.60
CA CYS A 3 16.09 4.18 1.70
C CYS A 3 16.99 4.52 2.89
N THR A 4 16.60 5.42 3.78
CA THR A 4 17.38 5.78 4.97
C THR A 4 16.91 5.04 6.20
N PRO A 5 17.81 4.71 7.17
CA PRO A 5 17.44 4.00 8.38
C PRO A 5 16.77 4.90 9.43
N THR A 6 16.76 6.22 9.21
CA THR A 6 16.26 7.20 10.18
C THR A 6 15.19 8.07 9.56
N SER A 7 14.31 8.62 10.40
CA SER A 7 13.31 9.60 9.99
C SER A 7 13.99 10.86 9.45
N ILE A 8 13.53 11.35 8.30
CA ILE A 8 13.98 12.59 7.67
C ILE A 8 12.77 13.52 7.58
N GLY A 9 12.94 14.79 7.98
CA GLY A 9 11.89 15.80 7.90
C GLY A 9 11.45 16.15 6.47
N GLY A 10 12.29 15.87 5.49
CA GLY A 10 12.03 16.09 4.05
C GLY A 10 11.24 14.97 3.35
N PHE A 11 10.32 14.29 4.04
CA PHE A 11 9.47 13.28 3.43
C PHE A 11 8.51 13.90 2.41
N PRO A 12 8.60 13.57 1.11
CA PRO A 12 7.78 14.22 0.10
C PRO A 12 6.39 13.60 0.04
N GLN A 13 5.39 14.43 -0.07
CA GLN A 13 4.10 14.03 -0.61
C GLN A 13 4.18 14.15 -2.13
N VAL A 14 3.70 13.14 -2.84
CA VAL A 14 3.84 13.06 -4.29
C VAL A 14 2.49 13.15 -5.00
N SER A 15 2.52 13.63 -6.26
CA SER A 15 1.42 13.56 -7.20
C SER A 15 1.94 13.08 -8.54
N GLY A 16 1.11 12.36 -9.29
CA GLY A 16 1.48 11.83 -10.60
C GLY A 16 2.50 10.68 -10.58
N ILE A 17 2.80 10.12 -9.40
CA ILE A 17 3.65 8.94 -9.26
C ILE A 17 3.03 8.01 -8.20
N GLU A 18 3.03 6.72 -8.47
CA GLU A 18 2.62 5.67 -7.54
C GLU A 18 3.77 4.73 -7.32
N PHE A 19 4.03 4.38 -6.06
CA PHE A 19 5.14 3.49 -5.72
C PHE A 19 4.89 2.75 -4.40
N THR A 20 5.53 1.59 -4.30
CA THR A 20 5.54 0.75 -3.10
C THR A 20 6.87 0.84 -2.37
N VAL A 21 6.83 0.93 -1.05
CA VAL A 21 7.99 0.86 -0.16
C VAL A 21 7.95 -0.45 0.61
N ASP A 22 8.82 -1.38 0.28
CA ASP A 22 8.99 -2.65 0.96
C ASP A 22 9.92 -2.47 2.17
N THR A 23 9.33 -2.44 3.36
CA THR A 23 10.07 -2.25 4.62
C THR A 23 10.68 -3.54 5.15
N THR A 24 10.36 -4.70 4.56
CA THR A 24 10.99 -5.99 4.89
C THR A 24 12.42 -6.06 4.37
N LYS A 25 12.73 -5.33 3.31
CA LYS A 25 14.09 -5.23 2.77
C LYS A 25 14.96 -4.32 3.61
N ALA A 26 16.17 -4.78 3.88
CA ALA A 26 17.13 -4.00 4.64
C ALA A 26 17.55 -2.71 3.89
N TYR A 27 17.86 -1.66 4.65
CA TYR A 27 18.55 -0.50 4.11
C TYR A 27 19.92 -0.93 3.57
N ASP A 28 20.21 -0.50 2.35
CA ASP A 28 21.47 -0.78 1.65
C ASP A 28 22.27 0.51 1.56
N GLN A 29 23.20 0.70 2.52
CA GLN A 29 24.00 1.91 2.62
C GLN A 29 25.05 1.98 1.49
N GLY A 30 25.00 3.05 0.73
CA GLY A 30 25.98 3.40 -0.29
C GLY A 30 27.07 4.35 0.22
N GLU A 31 27.55 5.22 -0.66
CA GLU A 31 28.62 6.15 -0.36
C GLU A 31 28.13 7.38 0.43
N GLN A 32 29.02 7.94 1.23
CA GLN A 32 28.75 9.20 1.92
C GLN A 32 28.76 10.36 0.92
N TYR A 33 27.76 11.22 1.02
CA TYR A 33 27.73 12.43 0.21
C TYR A 33 28.83 13.41 0.62
N PRO A 34 29.54 14.01 -0.35
CA PRO A 34 30.67 14.93 -0.07
C PRO A 34 30.25 16.09 0.84
N GLY A 35 31.02 16.29 1.92
CA GLY A 35 30.75 17.39 2.86
C GLY A 35 29.54 17.24 3.76
N SER A 36 28.91 16.07 3.83
CA SER A 36 27.75 15.79 4.65
C SER A 36 27.97 14.61 5.60
N THR A 37 27.06 14.43 6.55
CA THR A 37 27.00 13.25 7.44
C THR A 37 26.06 12.19 6.91
N TYR A 38 25.45 12.39 5.74
CA TYR A 38 24.46 11.53 5.14
C TYR A 38 25.08 10.56 4.13
N TYR A 39 24.45 9.42 3.98
CA TYR A 39 24.82 8.38 3.02
C TYR A 39 23.69 8.18 2.01
N GLY A 40 24.05 8.04 0.74
CA GLY A 40 23.10 7.59 -0.27
C GLY A 40 22.75 6.12 -0.11
N PRO A 41 21.65 5.65 -0.71
CA PRO A 41 21.44 4.23 -0.86
C PRO A 41 22.38 3.68 -1.92
N LYS A 42 22.88 2.46 -1.73
CA LYS A 42 23.62 1.72 -2.76
C LYS A 42 22.66 1.20 -3.83
N SER A 43 21.44 0.86 -3.41
CA SER A 43 20.36 0.45 -4.30
C SER A 43 19.02 1.03 -3.83
N ILE A 44 18.02 1.01 -4.71
CA ILE A 44 16.64 1.40 -4.40
C ILE A 44 15.73 0.19 -4.20
N GLN A 45 16.29 -0.97 -3.82
CA GLN A 45 15.56 -2.24 -3.72
C GLN A 45 14.32 -2.20 -2.80
N ARG A 46 14.23 -1.21 -1.90
CA ARG A 46 13.06 -0.99 -1.04
C ARG A 46 11.92 -0.25 -1.73
N VAL A 47 12.15 0.32 -2.90
CA VAL A 47 11.16 1.14 -3.60
C VAL A 47 10.92 0.58 -4.99
N THR A 48 9.67 0.28 -5.29
CA THR A 48 9.21 -0.09 -6.63
C THR A 48 8.31 1.03 -7.12
N ILE A 49 8.68 1.67 -8.22
CA ILE A 49 7.83 2.67 -8.89
C ILE A 49 6.88 1.92 -9.82
N GLU A 50 5.60 2.09 -9.62
CA GLU A 50 4.55 1.40 -10.37
C GLU A 50 4.15 2.21 -11.61
N THR A 51 3.73 3.46 -11.38
CA THR A 51 3.26 4.34 -12.45
C THR A 51 3.84 5.75 -12.35
N VAL A 52 3.95 6.41 -13.49
CA VAL A 52 4.21 7.85 -13.60
C VAL A 52 3.23 8.45 -14.60
N GLY A 53 2.45 9.45 -14.17
CA GLY A 53 1.41 10.05 -15.00
C GLY A 53 0.25 9.09 -15.33
N GLY A 54 0.04 8.04 -14.54
CA GLY A 54 -0.96 7.00 -14.77
C GLY A 54 -0.52 5.90 -15.73
N GLU A 55 0.71 5.99 -16.31
CA GLU A 55 1.27 4.97 -17.19
C GLU A 55 2.33 4.14 -16.45
N PRO A 56 2.53 2.88 -16.81
CA PRO A 56 3.60 2.04 -16.22
C PRO A 56 4.96 2.72 -16.27
N PHE A 57 5.72 2.62 -15.18
CA PHE A 57 7.05 3.23 -15.10
C PHE A 57 8.03 2.63 -16.11
N ASP A 58 8.68 3.47 -16.90
CA ASP A 58 9.78 3.09 -17.79
C ASP A 58 11.10 3.70 -17.30
N ALA A 59 12.02 2.87 -16.83
CA ALA A 59 13.32 3.30 -16.34
C ALA A 59 14.23 3.96 -17.42
N ASN A 60 13.90 3.82 -18.70
CA ASN A 60 14.62 4.44 -19.81
C ASN A 60 13.97 5.74 -20.31
N ALA A 61 12.78 6.08 -19.81
CA ALA A 61 12.11 7.32 -20.18
C ALA A 61 12.70 8.53 -19.43
N THR A 62 12.44 9.71 -19.96
CA THR A 62 12.73 10.98 -19.29
C THR A 62 11.46 11.54 -18.72
N TYR A 63 11.50 11.89 -17.44
CA TYR A 63 10.37 12.47 -16.72
C TYR A 63 10.65 13.90 -16.30
N THR A 64 9.67 14.76 -16.33
CA THR A 64 9.73 16.10 -15.78
C THR A 64 9.09 16.12 -14.39
N ILE A 65 9.80 16.66 -13.42
CA ILE A 65 9.37 16.75 -12.02
C ILE A 65 9.22 18.21 -11.64
N ALA A 66 8.08 18.59 -11.07
CA ALA A 66 7.90 19.86 -10.39
C ALA A 66 8.24 19.68 -8.89
N THR A 67 9.08 20.54 -8.36
CA THR A 67 9.49 20.51 -6.95
C THR A 67 9.89 21.93 -6.50
N ASN A 68 10.20 22.13 -5.22
CA ASN A 68 10.70 23.41 -4.74
C ASN A 68 12.22 23.56 -5.07
N ASP A 69 12.69 24.79 -5.02
CA ASP A 69 14.09 25.17 -5.32
C ASP A 69 15.11 24.47 -4.41
N PHE A 70 14.77 24.33 -3.12
CA PHE A 70 15.62 23.67 -2.13
C PHE A 70 15.86 22.19 -2.47
N MET A 71 14.80 21.45 -2.80
CA MET A 71 14.91 20.05 -3.21
C MET A 71 15.58 19.93 -4.59
N ALA A 72 15.28 20.83 -5.53
CA ALA A 72 15.90 20.87 -6.85
C ALA A 72 17.42 21.07 -6.75
N ALA A 73 17.90 21.84 -5.77
CA ALA A 73 19.31 22.04 -5.47
C ALA A 73 19.97 20.86 -4.70
N GLY A 74 19.23 19.80 -4.39
CA GLY A 74 19.72 18.63 -3.65
C GLY A 74 19.56 18.72 -2.14
N GLY A 75 18.77 19.68 -1.63
CA GLY A 75 18.44 19.80 -0.21
C GLY A 75 17.76 18.53 0.32
N ASP A 76 17.81 18.30 1.62
CA ASP A 76 17.26 17.10 2.30
C ASP A 76 17.65 15.76 1.65
N THR A 77 18.90 15.70 1.13
CA THR A 77 19.44 14.50 0.46
C THR A 77 18.84 14.16 -0.92
N TYR A 78 18.12 15.09 -1.57
CA TYR A 78 17.62 14.90 -2.95
C TYR A 78 18.69 15.18 -4.01
N TYR A 79 19.91 14.72 -3.81
CA TYR A 79 21.04 14.96 -4.69
C TYR A 79 20.84 14.54 -6.14
N ALA A 80 19.95 13.54 -6.37
CA ALA A 80 19.59 13.13 -7.72
C ALA A 80 18.91 14.27 -8.51
N PHE A 81 18.17 15.15 -7.85
CA PHE A 81 17.52 16.30 -8.50
C PHE A 81 18.55 17.34 -8.94
N ALA A 82 19.59 17.57 -8.14
CA ALA A 82 20.68 18.46 -8.51
C ALA A 82 21.48 17.97 -9.74
N ALA A 83 21.41 16.67 -10.06
CA ALA A 83 22.04 16.07 -11.24
C ALA A 83 21.15 16.13 -12.50
N ALA A 84 19.95 16.72 -12.43
CA ALA A 84 19.07 16.86 -13.58
C ALA A 84 19.77 17.65 -14.70
N SER A 85 19.64 17.19 -15.93
CA SER A 85 20.27 17.83 -17.11
C SER A 85 19.67 19.18 -17.46
N VAL A 86 18.44 19.42 -17.03
CA VAL A 86 17.68 20.65 -17.23
C VAL A 86 16.98 21.00 -15.93
N ASN A 87 17.13 22.25 -15.51
CA ASN A 87 16.45 22.79 -14.33
C ASN A 87 15.95 24.20 -14.67
N TYR A 88 14.66 24.45 -14.45
CA TYR A 88 14.04 25.76 -14.66
C TYR A 88 13.44 26.25 -13.36
N ASP A 89 13.84 27.44 -12.94
CA ASP A 89 13.10 28.19 -11.91
C ASP A 89 11.93 28.91 -12.58
N LEU A 90 10.72 28.61 -12.13
CA LEU A 90 9.49 29.21 -12.63
C LEU A 90 9.22 30.59 -11.99
N GLY A 91 9.99 30.97 -10.95
CA GLY A 91 9.83 32.23 -10.24
C GLY A 91 8.48 32.35 -9.48
N LEU A 92 7.82 31.25 -9.22
CA LEU A 92 6.55 31.18 -8.47
C LEU A 92 6.83 30.77 -7.01
N SER A 93 6.20 31.44 -6.07
CA SER A 93 6.28 31.00 -4.69
C SER A 93 5.34 29.83 -4.43
N MET A 94 5.73 28.93 -3.51
CA MET A 94 4.97 27.74 -3.23
C MET A 94 3.59 28.02 -2.65
N ASP A 95 3.48 29.09 -1.86
CA ASP A 95 2.21 29.57 -1.29
C ASP A 95 1.29 30.15 -2.36
N GLU A 96 1.82 30.91 -3.34
CA GLU A 96 1.03 31.37 -4.49
C GLU A 96 0.45 30.21 -5.28
N VAL A 97 1.29 29.22 -5.65
CA VAL A 97 0.84 28.05 -6.40
C VAL A 97 -0.28 27.29 -5.64
N VAL A 98 -0.16 27.13 -4.33
CA VAL A 98 -1.20 26.47 -3.52
C VAL A 98 -2.48 27.33 -3.47
N MET A 99 -2.35 28.64 -3.31
CA MET A 99 -3.50 29.55 -3.29
C MET A 99 -4.23 29.56 -4.62
N ASP A 100 -3.50 29.61 -5.74
CA ASP A 100 -4.06 29.57 -7.09
C ASP A 100 -4.79 28.25 -7.33
N TYR A 101 -4.18 27.13 -6.93
CA TYR A 101 -4.83 25.82 -7.03
C TYR A 101 -6.15 25.77 -6.24
N ILE A 102 -6.14 26.23 -4.98
CA ILE A 102 -7.36 26.27 -4.16
C ILE A 102 -8.42 27.18 -4.81
N THR A 103 -8.02 28.34 -5.31
CA THR A 103 -8.94 29.34 -5.84
C THR A 103 -9.47 28.91 -7.21
N ASP A 104 -8.59 28.52 -8.12
CA ASP A 104 -8.90 28.35 -9.52
C ASP A 104 -9.37 26.93 -9.85
N GLU A 105 -8.74 25.91 -9.26
CA GLU A 105 -9.12 24.52 -9.52
C GLU A 105 -10.20 24.02 -8.54
N LEU A 106 -10.02 24.27 -7.24
CA LEU A 106 -10.95 23.79 -6.22
C LEU A 106 -12.10 24.77 -5.94
N LYS A 107 -12.17 25.90 -6.66
CA LYS A 107 -13.22 26.93 -6.51
C LYS A 107 -13.36 27.45 -5.06
N GLY A 108 -12.23 27.59 -4.39
CA GLY A 108 -12.14 28.10 -3.02
C GLY A 108 -12.54 27.11 -1.92
N THR A 109 -12.74 25.84 -2.23
CA THR A 109 -13.21 24.85 -1.23
C THR A 109 -12.33 23.60 -1.24
N VAL A 110 -11.74 23.30 -0.06
CA VAL A 110 -11.06 22.02 0.20
C VAL A 110 -12.00 21.17 1.03
N THR A 111 -12.43 20.04 0.50
CA THR A 111 -13.41 19.16 1.16
C THR A 111 -12.73 17.96 1.81
N GLU A 112 -13.31 17.48 2.91
CA GLU A 112 -12.88 16.24 3.58
C GLU A 112 -13.06 15.02 2.64
N GLU A 113 -14.09 15.03 1.79
CA GLU A 113 -14.33 13.96 0.83
C GLU A 113 -13.16 13.79 -0.16
N ALA A 114 -12.58 14.91 -0.62
CA ALA A 114 -11.50 14.87 -1.61
C ALA A 114 -10.10 14.71 -0.98
N TYR A 115 -9.90 15.21 0.25
CA TYR A 115 -8.56 15.33 0.85
C TYR A 115 -8.45 14.76 2.26
N GLY A 116 -9.52 14.27 2.86
CA GLY A 116 -9.54 13.74 4.22
C GLY A 116 -8.87 12.37 4.38
N GLN A 117 -8.59 11.68 3.29
CA GLN A 117 -7.92 10.38 3.28
C GLN A 117 -6.69 10.41 2.37
N PRO A 118 -5.67 9.57 2.64
CA PRO A 118 -4.54 9.38 1.74
C PRO A 118 -5.02 8.96 0.34
N ALA A 119 -4.39 9.50 -0.69
CA ALA A 119 -4.76 9.20 -2.08
C ALA A 119 -4.26 7.82 -2.59
N GLY A 120 -3.64 7.00 -1.72
CA GLY A 120 -3.17 5.66 -2.07
C GLY A 120 -1.93 5.61 -2.98
N ARG A 121 -1.31 6.74 -3.28
CA ARG A 121 -0.16 6.81 -4.19
C ARG A 121 1.13 6.21 -3.62
N ILE A 122 1.21 6.08 -2.32
CA ILE A 122 2.35 5.51 -1.60
C ILE A 122 1.85 4.32 -0.80
N THR A 123 2.24 3.13 -1.22
CA THR A 123 1.98 1.89 -0.50
C THR A 123 3.19 1.56 0.37
N VAL A 124 2.96 1.20 1.62
CA VAL A 124 4.03 0.72 2.52
C VAL A 124 3.78 -0.74 2.81
N ASP A 125 4.57 -1.59 2.18
CA ASP A 125 4.60 -3.02 2.44
C ASP A 125 5.42 -3.28 3.72
N GLN A 126 4.78 -3.82 4.73
CA GLN A 126 5.39 -4.20 6.02
C GLN A 126 5.65 -5.70 6.10
N GLY A 127 5.26 -6.45 5.07
CA GLY A 127 5.30 -7.90 5.05
C GLY A 127 4.32 -8.53 6.02
N LEU A 128 4.38 -9.85 6.11
CA LEU A 128 3.54 -10.63 7.01
C LEU A 128 4.00 -10.53 8.46
N ALA A 129 3.06 -10.28 9.37
CA ALA A 129 3.30 -10.33 10.82
C ALA A 129 3.44 -11.77 11.35
N PHE A 130 3.31 -12.79 10.50
CA PHE A 130 3.30 -14.20 10.90
C PHE A 130 4.71 -14.79 11.01
N THR A 131 5.09 -15.23 12.21
CA THR A 131 6.41 -15.80 12.47
C THR A 131 6.61 -17.21 11.91
N ASP A 132 5.54 -17.87 11.53
CA ASP A 132 5.50 -19.24 10.97
C ASP A 132 5.40 -19.26 9.43
N VAL A 133 5.46 -18.09 8.78
CA VAL A 133 5.52 -17.95 7.32
C VAL A 133 6.84 -17.28 6.94
N ALA A 134 7.80 -18.08 6.49
CA ALA A 134 9.07 -17.53 6.03
C ALA A 134 8.90 -16.78 4.70
N ALA A 135 9.64 -15.67 4.50
CA ALA A 135 9.63 -14.91 3.24
C ALA A 135 10.05 -15.74 2.01
N THR A 136 10.74 -16.87 2.22
CA THR A 136 11.10 -17.83 1.16
C THR A 136 10.04 -18.91 0.94
N SER A 137 8.93 -18.88 1.66
CA SER A 137 7.83 -19.83 1.49
C SER A 137 7.19 -19.67 0.10
N PRO A 138 6.90 -20.76 -0.62
CA PRO A 138 6.17 -20.66 -1.89
C PRO A 138 4.73 -20.16 -1.72
N TYR A 139 4.26 -20.04 -0.50
CA TYR A 139 2.92 -19.53 -0.17
C TYR A 139 2.95 -18.07 0.30
N TYR A 140 4.13 -17.46 0.45
CA TYR A 140 4.28 -16.13 1.05
C TYR A 140 3.42 -15.09 0.34
N ASP A 141 3.60 -14.90 -0.95
CA ASP A 141 2.88 -13.88 -1.73
C ASP A 141 1.36 -14.11 -1.72
N GLY A 142 0.92 -15.37 -1.75
CA GLY A 142 -0.50 -15.70 -1.70
C GLY A 142 -1.12 -15.44 -0.32
N ILE A 143 -0.36 -15.66 0.75
CA ILE A 143 -0.80 -15.37 2.13
C ILE A 143 -0.83 -13.86 2.35
N GLU A 144 0.19 -13.15 1.90
CA GLU A 144 0.28 -11.70 1.99
C GLU A 144 -0.89 -11.03 1.27
N TRP A 145 -1.13 -11.40 0.00
CA TRP A 145 -2.30 -10.95 -0.75
C TRP A 145 -3.61 -11.21 0.00
N ALA A 146 -3.80 -12.43 0.54
CA ALA A 146 -5.04 -12.78 1.23
C ALA A 146 -5.23 -12.02 2.55
N VAL A 147 -4.16 -11.59 3.19
CA VAL A 147 -4.18 -10.73 4.38
C VAL A 147 -4.52 -9.29 4.00
N ASP A 148 -3.87 -8.75 2.97
CA ASP A 148 -4.07 -7.38 2.50
C ASP A 148 -5.50 -7.16 1.98
N GLU A 149 -6.06 -8.15 1.28
CA GLU A 149 -7.45 -8.16 0.83
C GLU A 149 -8.46 -8.45 1.97
N GLY A 150 -7.99 -8.63 3.21
CA GLY A 150 -8.86 -8.93 4.36
C GLY A 150 -9.55 -10.29 4.30
N ILE A 151 -9.10 -11.20 3.43
CA ILE A 151 -9.66 -12.54 3.29
C ILE A 151 -9.37 -13.38 4.53
N THR A 152 -8.16 -13.23 5.09
CA THR A 152 -7.73 -13.93 6.30
C THR A 152 -6.92 -13.02 7.23
N ASN A 153 -6.91 -13.35 8.53
CA ASN A 153 -6.09 -12.68 9.54
C ASN A 153 -5.16 -13.70 10.25
N GLY A 154 -4.95 -14.88 9.65
CA GLY A 154 -4.21 -15.96 10.29
C GLY A 154 -5.03 -16.70 11.36
N THR A 155 -4.34 -17.58 12.11
CA THR A 155 -4.93 -18.31 13.24
C THR A 155 -4.76 -17.57 14.58
N THR A 156 -3.71 -16.73 14.67
CA THR A 156 -3.49 -15.77 15.77
C THR A 156 -2.92 -14.48 15.18
N ALA A 157 -2.69 -13.48 16.01
CA ALA A 157 -2.04 -12.23 15.57
C ALA A 157 -0.62 -12.41 14.97
N THR A 158 0.05 -13.52 15.30
CA THR A 158 1.45 -13.78 14.91
C THR A 158 1.66 -15.14 14.25
N THR A 159 0.61 -15.90 13.97
CA THR A 159 0.68 -17.20 13.30
C THR A 159 -0.40 -17.35 12.25
N PHE A 160 -0.02 -17.86 11.09
CA PHE A 160 -0.93 -18.20 9.99
C PHE A 160 -1.35 -19.66 10.02
N SER A 161 -0.45 -20.55 10.40
CA SER A 161 -0.60 -22.01 10.41
C SER A 161 -0.75 -22.61 8.99
N PRO A 162 0.21 -22.37 8.08
CA PRO A 162 0.07 -22.67 6.65
C PRO A 162 -0.10 -24.15 6.32
N TYR A 163 0.23 -25.04 7.25
CA TYR A 163 0.13 -26.50 7.07
C TYR A 163 -1.04 -27.14 7.82
N GLN A 164 -1.88 -26.34 8.46
CA GLN A 164 -3.09 -26.84 9.12
C GLN A 164 -4.23 -27.02 8.12
N ASN A 165 -5.04 -28.07 8.34
CA ASN A 165 -6.22 -28.28 7.54
C ASN A 165 -7.27 -27.20 7.83
N CYS A 166 -7.80 -26.59 6.78
CA CYS A 166 -8.91 -25.66 6.90
C CYS A 166 -10.20 -26.42 7.18
N THR A 167 -11.01 -25.86 8.08
CA THR A 167 -12.38 -26.31 8.27
C THR A 167 -13.27 -25.84 7.12
N ARG A 168 -14.41 -26.48 6.92
CA ARG A 168 -15.42 -26.04 5.94
C ARG A 168 -15.86 -24.60 6.21
N ALA A 169 -16.07 -24.27 7.48
CA ALA A 169 -16.44 -22.91 7.90
C ALA A 169 -15.39 -21.86 7.49
N GLN A 170 -14.10 -22.17 7.65
CA GLN A 170 -13.01 -21.27 7.22
C GLN A 170 -12.99 -21.09 5.70
N ILE A 171 -13.09 -22.18 4.92
CA ILE A 171 -13.08 -22.11 3.45
C ILE A 171 -14.23 -21.24 2.96
N ILE A 172 -15.46 -21.46 3.46
CA ILE A 172 -16.61 -20.66 3.06
C ILE A 172 -16.44 -19.19 3.45
N THR A 173 -15.88 -18.92 4.63
CA THR A 173 -15.59 -17.54 5.08
C THR A 173 -14.58 -16.85 4.17
N TYR A 174 -13.54 -17.55 3.73
CA TYR A 174 -12.55 -17.00 2.80
C TYR A 174 -13.18 -16.66 1.44
N LEU A 175 -14.00 -17.56 0.90
CA LEU A 175 -14.73 -17.31 -0.36
C LEU A 175 -15.68 -16.12 -0.25
N TRP A 176 -16.40 -16.02 0.86
CA TRP A 176 -17.32 -14.90 1.12
C TRP A 176 -16.59 -13.57 1.22
N ARG A 177 -15.45 -13.52 1.95
CA ARG A 177 -14.64 -12.32 2.06
C ARG A 177 -14.00 -11.93 0.72
N ALA A 178 -13.48 -12.90 -0.03
CA ALA A 178 -12.95 -12.66 -1.37
C ALA A 178 -14.02 -12.12 -2.34
N ALA A 179 -15.30 -12.42 -2.11
CA ALA A 179 -16.41 -11.84 -2.84
C ALA A 179 -16.84 -10.45 -2.33
N GLY A 180 -16.12 -9.85 -1.40
CA GLY A 180 -16.42 -8.54 -0.80
C GLY A 180 -17.44 -8.59 0.34
N SER A 181 -17.60 -9.74 1.01
CA SER A 181 -18.51 -9.94 2.16
C SER A 181 -19.97 -9.53 1.89
N PRO A 182 -20.58 -9.95 0.77
CA PRO A 182 -21.92 -9.53 0.41
C PRO A 182 -22.95 -9.97 1.45
N ARG A 183 -23.94 -9.11 1.70
CA ARG A 183 -25.01 -9.41 2.66
C ARG A 183 -25.81 -10.65 2.21
N PRO A 184 -26.02 -11.65 3.09
CA PRO A 184 -26.85 -12.81 2.77
C PRO A 184 -28.31 -12.43 2.43
N ALA A 185 -28.92 -13.14 1.51
CA ALA A 185 -30.32 -12.93 1.13
C ALA A 185 -31.30 -13.38 2.22
N SER A 186 -30.89 -14.32 3.08
CA SER A 186 -31.69 -14.84 4.22
C SER A 186 -30.97 -14.53 5.52
N ALA A 187 -31.73 -14.28 6.58
CA ALA A 187 -31.24 -14.13 7.95
C ALA A 187 -31.26 -15.43 8.75
N ALA A 188 -31.88 -16.49 8.22
CA ALA A 188 -32.01 -17.78 8.90
C ALA A 188 -31.22 -18.86 8.17
N SER A 189 -30.47 -19.66 8.95
CA SER A 189 -29.70 -20.78 8.40
C SER A 189 -30.62 -21.94 8.00
N PRO A 190 -30.43 -22.54 6.83
CA PRO A 190 -31.09 -23.78 6.44
C PRO A 190 -30.46 -25.03 7.10
N PHE A 191 -29.34 -24.88 7.81
CA PHE A 191 -28.60 -26.00 8.38
C PHE A 191 -28.78 -26.08 9.90
N ALA A 192 -29.07 -27.29 10.39
CA ALA A 192 -29.36 -27.53 11.81
C ALA A 192 -28.12 -27.38 12.73
N ASP A 193 -26.92 -27.47 12.17
CA ASP A 193 -25.63 -27.33 12.85
C ASP A 193 -25.03 -25.91 12.76
N VAL A 194 -25.70 -25.00 12.06
CA VAL A 194 -25.29 -23.58 11.92
C VAL A 194 -26.36 -22.70 12.57
N THR A 195 -26.37 -22.64 13.89
CA THR A 195 -27.40 -21.98 14.69
C THR A 195 -26.96 -20.73 15.42
N ASP A 196 -25.66 -20.56 15.62
CA ASP A 196 -25.07 -19.40 16.30
C ASP A 196 -24.90 -18.24 15.32
N SER A 197 -25.80 -17.27 15.37
CA SER A 197 -25.74 -16.06 14.53
C SER A 197 -24.59 -15.11 14.87
N GLY A 198 -23.90 -15.31 15.98
CA GLY A 198 -22.69 -14.59 16.36
C GLY A 198 -21.38 -15.26 15.87
N ALA A 199 -21.47 -16.45 15.29
CA ALA A 199 -20.29 -17.15 14.78
C ALA A 199 -19.71 -16.43 13.54
N TYR A 200 -18.38 -16.35 13.45
CA TYR A 200 -17.66 -15.64 12.38
C TYR A 200 -17.98 -16.14 10.96
N TYR A 201 -18.46 -17.35 10.83
CA TYR A 201 -18.82 -18.00 9.58
C TYR A 201 -20.31 -17.94 9.24
N TYR A 202 -21.15 -17.42 10.13
CA TYR A 202 -22.61 -17.53 9.98
C TYR A 202 -23.10 -16.87 8.68
N ASP A 203 -22.79 -15.60 8.48
CA ASP A 203 -23.18 -14.87 7.27
C ASP A 203 -22.55 -15.47 5.99
N ALA A 204 -21.32 -15.94 6.09
CA ALA A 204 -20.64 -16.59 4.99
C ALA A 204 -21.37 -17.89 4.56
N VAL A 205 -21.83 -18.70 5.51
CA VAL A 205 -22.59 -19.93 5.23
C VAL A 205 -23.95 -19.61 4.62
N LEU A 206 -24.65 -18.59 5.12
CA LEU A 206 -25.92 -18.16 4.54
C LEU A 206 -25.76 -17.66 3.11
N TRP A 207 -24.73 -16.86 2.86
CA TRP A 207 -24.40 -16.37 1.52
C TRP A 207 -24.07 -17.54 0.58
N ALA A 208 -23.24 -18.47 1.02
CA ALA A 208 -22.81 -19.60 0.19
C ALA A 208 -23.98 -20.55 -0.14
N SER A 209 -24.90 -20.75 0.82
CA SER A 209 -26.11 -21.52 0.57
C SER A 209 -27.06 -20.82 -0.41
N GLY A 210 -27.23 -19.50 -0.27
CA GLY A 210 -28.09 -18.71 -1.16
C GLY A 210 -27.54 -18.54 -2.58
N ASN A 211 -26.25 -18.86 -2.80
CA ASN A 211 -25.59 -18.83 -4.11
C ASN A 211 -25.21 -20.24 -4.64
N ASP A 212 -25.80 -21.31 -4.09
CA ASP A 212 -25.57 -22.70 -4.48
C ASP A 212 -24.10 -23.17 -4.40
N ILE A 213 -23.28 -22.48 -3.56
CA ILE A 213 -21.88 -22.85 -3.32
C ILE A 213 -21.78 -24.03 -2.36
N THR A 214 -22.74 -24.16 -1.43
CA THR A 214 -22.85 -25.27 -0.51
C THR A 214 -24.30 -25.67 -0.27
N ASN A 215 -24.55 -26.98 -0.20
CA ASN A 215 -25.87 -27.57 0.14
C ASN A 215 -25.84 -28.35 1.46
N GLY A 216 -24.79 -28.13 2.25
CA GLY A 216 -24.54 -28.90 3.46
C GLY A 216 -23.86 -30.26 3.16
N VAL A 217 -24.13 -31.26 4.01
CA VAL A 217 -23.72 -32.68 3.85
C VAL A 217 -24.95 -33.55 3.83
#